data_ffecccbbc2da611a0e98f584bbec8f01
#
_entry.id   ffecccbbc2da611a0e98f584bbec8f01
#
_cell.length_a   1.000
_cell.length_b   1.000
_cell.length_c   1.000
_cell.angle_alpha   90.00
_cell.angle_beta   90.00
_cell.angle_gamma   90.00
#
_symmetry.space_group_name_H-M   'P 1'
#
loop_
_entity.id
_entity.type
_entity.pdbx_description
1 polymer ?
#
loop_
_entity_poly.entity_id
_entity_poly.type
_entity_poly.pdbx_seq_one_letter_code
_entity_poly.pdbx_strand_id
1 'polypeptide(L)'
;MPTPSPAGRRFRLLKSAPLSLALITTITLNMSLAHADVASITTRTYDIPAGPLGSSLNRFAQQAGVAIVFQSHELEGLQGQGLKGPYGIQDGFDSLLQGSGYRAVKGDQVYALEPAPVSGGGTMELSPTQVSGNQLGNVTEGTGSYTPGTIATSTRLVLTPKETPQSVSVVTRQHMDDFGLTNVDDVMRHTPGITVSAFDTERTNYYARGFSINNFQYDGIPSTARNVAYSAGNTLSDMAIYDRVEVLKGATGLLTGAGSLGATINLVRKKPTADFQGHATLGAGSWDNYRSELDVSGPLTESGNVRGRAVAAYQDKHSFMDHYSRQSPTYYGIMEFDLSPDTLLTVGGDYQDTLPKGSSWSGSFPLINAKGDHNSVKRSFNNAADWSSWEQYTRTVFAVLEHDLGDGWVTKLQLDHKINGYHALMGSIQGDQPQPDGTAQLTSGKYTGETVSDSADLYVSGPFSLGGREHELVLGGSISASEWKGKGY
;
A
#
# COMPACT_ATOMS: atom_id res chain seq x y z
N MET A 1 -65.55 20.71 7.20
CA MET A 1 -64.98 20.49 5.86
C MET A 1 -63.65 19.80 6.06
N PRO A 2 -63.48 18.55 5.66
CA PRO A 2 -62.21 17.83 5.83
C PRO A 2 -61.32 18.04 4.59
N THR A 3 -60.02 18.28 4.85
CA THR A 3 -58.97 18.35 3.83
C THR A 3 -58.53 16.95 3.36
N PRO A 4 -58.22 16.73 2.09
CA PRO A 4 -57.84 15.42 1.60
C PRO A 4 -56.34 15.12 1.86
N SER A 5 -56.09 13.89 2.31
CA SER A 5 -54.80 13.25 2.45
C SER A 5 -54.17 12.91 1.07
N PRO A 6 -52.87 13.08 0.88
CA PRO A 6 -52.24 12.64 -0.35
C PRO A 6 -51.89 11.15 -0.33
N ALA A 7 -52.23 10.48 -1.40
CA ALA A 7 -52.02 9.07 -1.64
C ALA A 7 -50.52 8.68 -1.64
N GLY A 8 -50.19 7.70 -0.81
CA GLY A 8 -48.84 7.10 -0.76
C GLY A 8 -48.55 6.24 -1.99
N ARG A 9 -47.56 6.63 -2.75
CA ARG A 9 -46.93 5.77 -3.75
C ARG A 9 -46.09 4.71 -3.04
N ARG A 10 -46.53 3.49 -3.08
CA ARG A 10 -45.74 2.32 -2.66
C ARG A 10 -44.66 2.08 -3.72
N PHE A 11 -43.42 2.43 -3.44
CA PHE A 11 -42.25 1.89 -4.13
C PHE A 11 -42.07 0.43 -3.72
N ARG A 12 -42.19 -0.49 -4.67
CA ARG A 12 -41.79 -1.88 -4.50
C ARG A 12 -40.27 -1.92 -4.34
N LEU A 13 -39.83 -2.30 -3.15
CA LEU A 13 -38.46 -2.74 -2.89
C LEU A 13 -38.19 -4.00 -3.75
N LEU A 14 -37.34 -3.86 -4.73
CA LEU A 14 -36.63 -4.99 -5.32
C LEU A 14 -35.76 -5.60 -4.22
N LYS A 15 -36.11 -6.82 -3.84
CA LYS A 15 -35.27 -7.64 -2.96
C LYS A 15 -33.92 -7.83 -3.65
N SER A 16 -32.85 -7.39 -2.99
CA SER A 16 -31.49 -7.71 -3.36
C SER A 16 -31.34 -9.24 -3.32
N ALA A 17 -31.27 -9.86 -4.49
CA ALA A 17 -30.78 -11.22 -4.62
C ALA A 17 -29.27 -11.22 -4.33
N PRO A 18 -28.75 -12.22 -3.60
CA PRO A 18 -27.31 -12.36 -3.46
C PRO A 18 -26.71 -12.59 -4.86
N LEU A 19 -25.66 -11.85 -5.18
CA LEU A 19 -24.85 -12.04 -6.38
C LEU A 19 -24.19 -13.43 -6.25
N SER A 20 -24.91 -14.45 -6.68
CA SER A 20 -24.39 -15.81 -6.78
C SER A 20 -23.29 -15.81 -7.83
N LEU A 21 -22.15 -16.31 -7.44
CA LEU A 21 -20.97 -16.73 -8.18
C LEU A 21 -21.34 -17.55 -9.43
N ALA A 22 -21.69 -16.89 -10.52
CA ALA A 22 -22.03 -17.52 -11.79
C ALA A 22 -21.57 -16.65 -12.96
N LEU A 23 -20.24 -16.47 -13.09
CA LEU A 23 -19.64 -16.03 -14.34
C LEU A 23 -18.26 -16.67 -14.52
N ILE A 24 -18.22 -18.01 -14.48
CA ILE A 24 -17.13 -18.81 -15.01
C ILE A 24 -17.77 -19.82 -15.95
N THR A 25 -18.03 -19.41 -17.18
CA THR A 25 -18.19 -20.36 -18.29
C THR A 25 -17.83 -19.66 -19.61
N THR A 26 -16.80 -20.26 -20.23
CA THR A 26 -16.47 -20.26 -21.65
C THR A 26 -15.99 -18.96 -22.30
N ILE A 27 -14.70 -18.68 -22.08
CA ILE A 27 -13.88 -18.13 -23.17
C ILE A 27 -12.92 -19.23 -23.60
N THR A 28 -13.31 -20.03 -24.56
CA THR A 28 -12.39 -20.90 -25.30
C THR A 28 -11.65 -20.02 -26.29
N LEU A 29 -10.44 -19.63 -25.91
CA LEU A 29 -9.50 -18.95 -26.79
C LEU A 29 -8.85 -20.00 -27.69
N ASN A 30 -9.11 -19.96 -28.99
CA ASN A 30 -8.35 -20.71 -29.98
C ASN A 30 -6.93 -20.12 -30.05
N MET A 31 -5.98 -20.78 -29.40
CA MET A 31 -4.56 -20.48 -29.58
C MET A 31 -4.10 -21.01 -30.92
N SER A 32 -3.91 -20.12 -31.89
CA SER A 32 -3.10 -20.40 -33.06
C SER A 32 -1.63 -20.44 -32.63
N LEU A 33 -0.99 -21.59 -32.81
CA LEU A 33 0.45 -21.76 -32.62
C LEU A 33 1.19 -20.82 -33.60
N ALA A 34 1.66 -19.70 -33.15
CA ALA A 34 2.65 -18.91 -33.85
C ALA A 34 4.00 -19.63 -33.71
N HIS A 35 4.60 -19.99 -34.83
CA HIS A 35 5.95 -20.52 -34.89
C HIS A 35 6.90 -19.39 -34.47
N ALA A 36 7.64 -19.57 -33.39
CA ALA A 36 8.74 -18.70 -33.03
C ALA A 36 9.82 -18.79 -34.13
N ASP A 37 10.09 -17.67 -34.76
CA ASP A 37 11.29 -17.49 -35.58
C ASP A 37 12.52 -17.64 -34.71
N VAL A 38 13.31 -18.67 -34.95
CA VAL A 38 14.60 -18.86 -34.30
C VAL A 38 15.51 -17.72 -34.81
N ALA A 39 15.66 -16.69 -33.98
CA ALA A 39 16.64 -15.65 -34.23
C ALA A 39 18.02 -16.32 -34.44
N SER A 40 18.60 -16.17 -35.62
CA SER A 40 19.92 -16.70 -35.96
C SER A 40 20.96 -16.09 -35.03
N ILE A 41 21.48 -16.89 -34.10
CA ILE A 41 22.57 -16.50 -33.20
C ILE A 41 23.79 -16.21 -34.08
N THR A 42 24.12 -14.94 -34.24
CA THR A 42 25.32 -14.53 -34.98
C THR A 42 26.54 -14.83 -34.11
N THR A 43 27.18 -15.96 -34.31
CA THR A 43 28.46 -16.29 -33.64
C THR A 43 29.64 -15.63 -34.33
N ARG A 44 30.60 -15.12 -33.53
CA ARG A 44 31.85 -14.55 -33.99
C ARG A 44 33.00 -15.24 -33.28
N THR A 45 34.12 -15.43 -33.97
CA THR A 45 35.34 -16.03 -33.39
C THR A 45 36.11 -14.98 -32.58
N TYR A 46 36.39 -15.32 -31.32
CA TYR A 46 37.15 -14.47 -30.40
C TYR A 46 38.44 -15.15 -29.96
N ASP A 47 39.44 -14.37 -29.61
CA ASP A 47 40.69 -14.79 -28.99
C ASP A 47 41.05 -13.80 -27.87
N ILE A 48 40.61 -14.12 -26.66
CA ILE A 48 40.78 -13.31 -25.44
C ILE A 48 41.72 -14.08 -24.52
N PRO A 49 42.96 -13.56 -24.26
CA PRO A 49 43.87 -14.24 -23.34
C PRO A 49 43.39 -14.26 -21.91
N ALA A 50 43.83 -15.27 -21.15
CA ALA A 50 43.65 -15.32 -19.71
C ALA A 50 44.33 -14.15 -19.01
N GLY A 51 43.76 -13.64 -17.92
CA GLY A 51 44.28 -12.50 -17.18
C GLY A 51 43.26 -11.86 -16.25
N PRO A 52 43.52 -10.65 -15.74
CA PRO A 52 42.55 -9.96 -14.87
C PRO A 52 41.16 -9.89 -15.51
N LEU A 53 40.13 -10.34 -14.78
CA LEU A 53 38.80 -10.55 -15.34
C LEU A 53 38.22 -9.28 -15.99
N GLY A 54 38.37 -8.13 -15.34
CA GLY A 54 37.91 -6.84 -15.88
C GLY A 54 38.56 -6.49 -17.24
N SER A 55 39.86 -6.84 -17.43
CA SER A 55 40.57 -6.64 -18.71
C SER A 55 40.04 -7.57 -19.79
N SER A 56 39.77 -8.84 -19.43
CA SER A 56 39.23 -9.83 -20.38
C SER A 56 37.80 -9.46 -20.81
N LEU A 57 36.96 -9.00 -19.91
CA LEU A 57 35.61 -8.52 -20.21
C LEU A 57 35.63 -7.30 -21.14
N ASN A 58 36.47 -6.32 -20.86
CA ASN A 58 36.59 -5.13 -21.70
C ASN A 58 37.09 -5.47 -23.12
N ARG A 59 38.07 -6.38 -23.26
CA ARG A 59 38.55 -6.84 -24.58
C ARG A 59 37.47 -7.58 -25.34
N PHE A 60 36.74 -8.45 -24.68
CA PHE A 60 35.66 -9.19 -25.31
C PHE A 60 34.54 -8.23 -25.75
N ALA A 61 34.09 -7.31 -24.90
CA ALA A 61 33.07 -6.31 -25.24
C ALA A 61 33.51 -5.45 -26.44
N GLN A 62 34.78 -5.00 -26.48
CA GLN A 62 35.33 -4.24 -27.60
C GLN A 62 35.32 -5.05 -28.90
N GLN A 63 35.72 -6.32 -28.87
CA GLN A 63 35.74 -7.19 -30.06
C GLN A 63 34.29 -7.54 -30.49
N ALA A 64 33.36 -7.68 -29.54
CA ALA A 64 31.97 -7.94 -29.81
C ALA A 64 31.20 -6.71 -30.31
N GLY A 65 31.73 -5.51 -30.11
CA GLY A 65 31.09 -4.26 -30.50
C GLY A 65 29.98 -3.82 -29.56
N VAL A 66 30.05 -4.23 -28.28
CA VAL A 66 29.07 -3.88 -27.23
C VAL A 66 29.78 -3.14 -26.11
N ALA A 67 28.98 -2.37 -25.33
CA ALA A 67 29.46 -1.75 -24.09
C ALA A 67 29.19 -2.66 -22.90
N ILE A 68 30.13 -2.68 -21.93
CA ILE A 68 29.91 -3.31 -20.61
C ILE A 68 30.24 -2.31 -19.51
N VAL A 69 29.43 -2.28 -18.44
CA VAL A 69 29.64 -1.43 -17.28
C VAL A 69 29.73 -2.28 -16.04
N PHE A 70 30.76 -2.02 -15.23
CA PHE A 70 30.98 -2.63 -13.92
C PHE A 70 31.86 -1.70 -13.07
N GLN A 71 31.80 -1.85 -11.74
CA GLN A 71 32.66 -1.10 -10.84
C GLN A 71 33.99 -1.86 -10.67
N SER A 72 35.12 -1.15 -10.79
CA SER A 72 36.45 -1.77 -10.79
C SER A 72 36.74 -2.60 -9.53
N HIS A 73 36.17 -2.22 -8.37
CA HIS A 73 36.36 -2.95 -7.12
C HIS A 73 35.61 -4.29 -7.07
N GLU A 74 34.54 -4.48 -7.89
CA GLU A 74 33.80 -5.73 -7.95
C GLU A 74 34.60 -6.88 -8.54
N LEU A 75 35.56 -6.59 -9.39
CA LEU A 75 36.38 -7.57 -10.08
C LEU A 75 37.86 -7.59 -9.60
N GLU A 76 38.16 -6.88 -8.50
CA GLU A 76 39.51 -6.83 -7.98
C GLU A 76 39.99 -8.20 -7.46
N GLY A 77 41.10 -8.67 -7.96
CA GLY A 77 41.67 -10.00 -7.62
C GLY A 77 41.10 -11.17 -8.43
N LEU A 78 40.04 -10.97 -9.21
CA LEU A 78 39.48 -12.04 -10.04
C LEU A 78 40.26 -12.24 -11.35
N GLN A 79 40.48 -13.52 -11.73
CA GLN A 79 41.18 -13.89 -12.96
C GLN A 79 40.21 -14.57 -13.93
N GLY A 80 40.20 -14.11 -15.18
CA GLY A 80 39.48 -14.75 -16.28
C GLY A 80 40.32 -15.84 -16.96
N GLN A 81 39.70 -16.97 -17.30
CA GLN A 81 40.35 -18.10 -17.93
C GLN A 81 40.70 -17.85 -19.42
N GLY A 82 40.26 -16.71 -19.96
CA GLY A 82 40.36 -16.40 -21.40
C GLY A 82 39.23 -17.06 -22.20
N LEU A 83 39.13 -16.69 -23.51
CA LEU A 83 38.07 -17.19 -24.39
C LEU A 83 38.63 -17.38 -25.79
N LYS A 84 38.51 -18.58 -26.38
CA LYS A 84 38.96 -18.85 -27.72
C LYS A 84 37.96 -19.70 -28.49
N GLY A 85 37.49 -19.20 -29.65
CA GLY A 85 36.55 -19.90 -30.50
C GLY A 85 35.34 -19.08 -30.92
N PRO A 86 34.34 -19.72 -31.55
CA PRO A 86 33.10 -19.07 -31.95
C PRO A 86 32.11 -18.99 -30.76
N TYR A 87 31.68 -17.79 -30.41
CA TYR A 87 30.72 -17.52 -29.35
C TYR A 87 29.68 -16.51 -29.79
N GLY A 88 28.48 -16.61 -29.27
CA GLY A 88 27.51 -15.53 -29.18
C GLY A 88 27.96 -14.50 -28.11
N ILE A 89 27.41 -13.30 -28.15
CA ILE A 89 27.82 -12.25 -27.19
C ILE A 89 27.51 -12.65 -25.76
N GLN A 90 26.32 -13.18 -25.50
CA GLN A 90 25.91 -13.62 -24.14
C GLN A 90 26.79 -14.81 -23.72
N ASP A 91 26.92 -15.85 -24.55
CA ASP A 91 27.68 -17.06 -24.22
C ASP A 91 29.16 -16.74 -23.94
N GLY A 92 29.71 -15.74 -24.63
CA GLY A 92 31.08 -15.28 -24.40
C GLY A 92 31.25 -14.59 -23.03
N PHE A 93 30.30 -13.76 -22.63
CA PHE A 93 30.30 -13.18 -21.28
C PHE A 93 30.12 -14.25 -20.22
N ASP A 94 29.17 -15.17 -20.39
CA ASP A 94 28.89 -16.24 -19.43
C ASP A 94 30.12 -17.16 -19.25
N SER A 95 30.83 -17.46 -20.34
CA SER A 95 32.07 -18.22 -20.28
C SER A 95 33.22 -17.49 -19.56
N LEU A 96 33.39 -16.19 -19.81
CA LEU A 96 34.40 -15.38 -19.11
C LEU A 96 34.12 -15.16 -17.65
N LEU A 97 32.82 -15.11 -17.27
CA LEU A 97 32.35 -14.88 -15.90
C LEU A 97 32.18 -16.17 -15.09
N GLN A 98 32.40 -17.35 -15.72
CA GLN A 98 32.23 -18.63 -15.04
C GLN A 98 33.12 -18.73 -13.78
N GLY A 99 32.48 -18.98 -12.64
CA GLY A 99 33.18 -19.09 -11.34
C GLY A 99 33.54 -17.74 -10.69
N SER A 100 33.23 -16.62 -11.31
CA SER A 100 33.51 -15.28 -10.75
C SER A 100 32.49 -14.82 -9.69
N GLY A 101 31.32 -15.46 -9.61
CA GLY A 101 30.20 -15.00 -8.79
C GLY A 101 29.38 -13.86 -9.45
N TYR A 102 29.64 -13.55 -10.71
CA TYR A 102 28.93 -12.51 -11.49
C TYR A 102 28.36 -13.07 -12.79
N ARG A 103 27.34 -12.40 -13.32
CA ARG A 103 26.77 -12.63 -14.65
C ARG A 103 26.63 -11.30 -15.41
N ALA A 104 26.68 -11.34 -16.74
CA ALA A 104 26.40 -10.19 -17.56
C ALA A 104 24.93 -10.16 -17.98
N VAL A 105 24.22 -9.07 -17.66
CA VAL A 105 22.82 -8.85 -18.01
C VAL A 105 22.75 -7.81 -19.11
N LYS A 106 22.02 -8.13 -20.17
CA LYS A 106 21.84 -7.26 -21.34
C LYS A 106 20.77 -6.20 -21.02
N GLY A 107 21.17 -4.90 -21.02
CA GLY A 107 20.24 -3.77 -21.15
C GLY A 107 20.09 -3.36 -22.61
N ASP A 108 19.38 -2.27 -22.91
CA ASP A 108 19.04 -1.86 -24.30
C ASP A 108 20.24 -1.67 -25.22
N GLN A 109 21.36 -1.15 -24.73
CA GLN A 109 22.61 -0.97 -25.51
C GLN A 109 23.88 -1.30 -24.72
N VAL A 110 23.77 -1.72 -23.47
CA VAL A 110 24.90 -1.90 -22.55
C VAL A 110 24.69 -3.17 -21.73
N TYR A 111 25.77 -3.94 -21.54
CA TYR A 111 25.78 -5.04 -20.56
C TYR A 111 26.18 -4.51 -19.19
N ALA A 112 25.48 -4.94 -18.13
CA ALA A 112 25.84 -4.67 -16.75
C ALA A 112 26.23 -5.97 -16.04
N LEU A 113 27.15 -5.91 -15.07
CA LEU A 113 27.44 -7.05 -14.21
C LEU A 113 26.49 -7.06 -13.02
N GLU A 114 25.97 -8.26 -12.74
CA GLU A 114 25.17 -8.53 -11.54
C GLU A 114 25.76 -9.75 -10.81
N PRO A 115 25.61 -9.84 -9.47
CA PRO A 115 25.97 -11.05 -8.75
C PRO A 115 25.26 -12.27 -9.34
N ALA A 116 26.02 -13.34 -9.61
CA ALA A 116 25.45 -14.59 -10.06
C ALA A 116 24.79 -15.32 -8.88
N PRO A 117 23.63 -15.96 -9.05
CA PRO A 117 23.03 -16.77 -8.00
C PRO A 117 23.98 -17.92 -7.65
N VAL A 118 24.18 -18.19 -6.36
CA VAL A 118 25.08 -19.23 -5.85
C VAL A 118 24.50 -20.60 -6.21
N SER A 119 25.06 -21.29 -7.20
CA SER A 119 24.67 -22.65 -7.58
C SER A 119 25.29 -23.66 -6.61
N GLY A 120 24.53 -24.05 -5.60
CA GLY A 120 24.75 -25.33 -4.89
C GLY A 120 24.24 -26.46 -5.79
N GLY A 121 25.12 -27.46 -6.10
CA GLY A 121 24.85 -28.51 -7.08
C GLY A 121 23.61 -29.36 -6.79
N GLY A 122 22.70 -29.37 -7.73
CA GLY A 122 21.52 -30.21 -7.83
C GLY A 122 20.51 -29.56 -8.73
N THR A 123 20.17 -30.25 -9.87
CA THR A 123 19.11 -29.92 -10.83
C THR A 123 18.83 -28.44 -10.99
N MET A 124 19.00 -27.95 -12.21
CA MET A 124 18.66 -26.61 -12.62
C MET A 124 17.12 -26.45 -12.48
N GLU A 125 16.65 -26.22 -11.27
CA GLU A 125 15.38 -25.57 -11.06
C GLU A 125 15.62 -24.11 -11.48
N LEU A 126 15.02 -23.71 -12.59
CA LEU A 126 14.77 -22.31 -12.87
C LEU A 126 14.17 -21.76 -11.59
N SER A 127 14.86 -20.82 -10.93
CA SER A 127 14.24 -20.04 -9.87
C SER A 127 12.87 -19.65 -10.37
N PRO A 128 11.78 -19.91 -9.65
CA PRO A 128 10.48 -19.51 -10.12
C PRO A 128 10.62 -18.04 -10.49
N THR A 129 10.27 -17.72 -11.74
CA THR A 129 10.10 -16.33 -12.13
C THR A 129 9.12 -15.79 -11.14
N GLN A 130 9.63 -15.09 -10.11
CA GLN A 130 8.74 -14.41 -9.20
C GLN A 130 7.95 -13.48 -10.10
N VAL A 131 6.69 -13.81 -10.34
CA VAL A 131 5.68 -12.79 -10.60
C VAL A 131 5.67 -12.02 -9.28
N SER A 132 6.72 -11.20 -9.11
CA SER A 132 6.79 -10.32 -7.97
C SER A 132 5.56 -9.46 -8.14
N GLY A 133 4.68 -9.44 -7.13
CA GLY A 133 3.50 -8.59 -7.09
C GLY A 133 3.87 -7.11 -7.17
N ASN A 134 4.59 -6.74 -8.21
CA ASN A 134 5.24 -5.47 -8.46
C ASN A 134 4.30 -4.48 -9.15
N GLN A 135 3.02 -4.86 -9.28
CA GLN A 135 1.98 -4.00 -9.88
C GLN A 135 1.64 -2.76 -9.02
N LEU A 136 2.12 -2.72 -7.79
CA LEU A 136 2.02 -1.55 -6.91
C LEU A 136 3.33 -0.74 -6.83
N GLY A 137 4.39 -1.20 -7.51
CA GLY A 137 5.74 -0.64 -7.41
C GLY A 137 6.62 -1.35 -6.38
N ASN A 138 7.85 -0.87 -6.20
CA ASN A 138 8.84 -1.50 -5.34
C ASN A 138 8.42 -1.51 -3.87
N VAL A 139 8.67 -2.63 -3.19
CA VAL A 139 8.61 -2.72 -1.73
C VAL A 139 9.65 -1.76 -1.14
N THR A 140 9.30 -1.04 -0.08
CA THR A 140 10.21 -0.10 0.59
C THR A 140 10.82 -0.68 1.86
N GLU A 141 10.20 -1.73 2.42
CA GLU A 141 10.70 -2.44 3.58
C GLU A 141 12.09 -3.06 3.30
N GLY A 142 13.00 -2.95 4.26
CA GLY A 142 14.35 -3.50 4.14
C GLY A 142 15.31 -2.73 3.21
N THR A 143 14.85 -1.68 2.53
CA THR A 143 15.71 -0.89 1.62
C THR A 143 16.61 0.11 2.34
N GLY A 144 16.33 0.46 3.58
CA GLY A 144 17.02 1.52 4.32
C GLY A 144 16.85 2.92 3.70
N SER A 145 15.91 3.10 2.77
CA SER A 145 15.77 4.32 1.99
C SER A 145 14.51 5.12 2.35
N TYR A 146 14.63 6.44 2.36
CA TYR A 146 13.49 7.37 2.42
C TYR A 146 12.93 7.70 1.03
N THR A 147 13.63 7.28 -0.02
CA THR A 147 13.19 7.49 -1.39
C THR A 147 12.58 6.19 -1.91
N PRO A 148 11.34 6.19 -2.41
CA PRO A 148 10.74 5.02 -3.03
C PRO A 148 11.44 4.72 -4.36
N GLY A 149 11.40 3.45 -4.77
CA GLY A 149 11.70 3.07 -6.14
C GLY A 149 10.58 3.49 -7.09
N THR A 150 9.88 2.51 -7.66
CA THR A 150 8.70 2.75 -8.50
C THR A 150 7.41 2.72 -7.68
N ILE A 151 6.38 3.38 -8.20
CA ILE A 151 5.03 3.47 -7.65
C ILE A 151 4.00 3.34 -8.77
N ALA A 152 2.79 2.89 -8.46
CA ALA A 152 1.72 2.75 -9.47
C ALA A 152 0.45 3.55 -9.15
N THR A 153 0.40 4.26 -8.04
CA THR A 153 -0.81 4.91 -7.50
C THR A 153 -1.44 5.94 -8.43
N SER A 154 -0.63 6.63 -9.25
CA SER A 154 -1.15 7.72 -10.10
C SER A 154 -1.74 7.25 -11.42
N THR A 155 -1.22 6.17 -11.99
CA THR A 155 -1.51 5.77 -13.38
C THR A 155 -1.80 4.29 -13.54
N ARG A 156 -1.55 3.46 -12.52
CA ARG A 156 -1.47 1.99 -12.58
C ARG A 156 -0.32 1.44 -13.45
N LEU A 157 0.50 2.33 -13.99
CA LEU A 157 1.80 1.98 -14.54
C LEU A 157 2.84 2.06 -13.44
N VAL A 158 3.76 1.14 -13.43
CA VAL A 158 4.87 1.09 -12.46
C VAL A 158 5.94 2.08 -12.91
N LEU A 159 5.88 3.31 -12.38
CA LEU A 159 6.71 4.43 -12.78
C LEU A 159 7.57 4.92 -11.60
N THR A 160 8.73 5.45 -11.90
CA THR A 160 9.50 6.22 -10.89
C THR A 160 8.75 7.51 -10.52
N PRO A 161 8.99 8.10 -9.34
CA PRO A 161 8.42 9.39 -8.99
C PRO A 161 8.72 10.50 -10.01
N LYS A 162 9.86 10.41 -10.71
CA LYS A 162 10.27 11.36 -11.75
C LYS A 162 9.44 11.23 -13.04
N GLU A 163 9.04 10.02 -13.39
CA GLU A 163 8.22 9.72 -14.57
C GLU A 163 6.73 9.92 -14.29
N THR A 164 6.35 9.96 -13.01
CA THR A 164 4.96 10.16 -12.58
C THR A 164 4.52 11.60 -12.86
N PRO A 165 3.50 11.83 -13.71
CA PRO A 165 3.12 13.19 -14.15
C PRO A 165 2.31 13.98 -13.11
N GLN A 166 2.45 13.65 -11.84
CA GLN A 166 1.74 14.26 -10.70
C GLN A 166 2.67 14.42 -9.49
N SER A 167 2.29 15.32 -8.58
CA SER A 167 3.05 15.52 -7.33
C SER A 167 2.72 14.42 -6.34
N VAL A 168 3.65 13.51 -6.13
CA VAL A 168 3.54 12.41 -5.16
C VAL A 168 4.53 12.60 -4.02
N SER A 169 4.09 12.34 -2.80
CA SER A 169 4.95 12.13 -1.65
C SER A 169 4.80 10.69 -1.19
N VAL A 170 5.91 10.01 -0.93
CA VAL A 170 5.92 8.65 -0.39
C VAL A 170 6.62 8.65 0.96
N VAL A 171 5.96 8.13 1.97
CA VAL A 171 6.55 7.86 3.27
C VAL A 171 6.84 6.36 3.32
N THR A 172 8.13 6.02 3.23
CA THR A 172 8.63 4.63 3.16
C THR A 172 8.56 3.93 4.51
N ARG A 173 8.72 2.60 4.54
CA ARG A 173 8.79 1.85 5.79
C ARG A 173 9.91 2.37 6.68
N GLN A 174 11.11 2.57 6.13
CA GLN A 174 12.25 3.11 6.88
C GLN A 174 11.95 4.46 7.53
N HIS A 175 11.27 5.35 6.79
CA HIS A 175 10.89 6.66 7.34
C HIS A 175 9.89 6.51 8.48
N MET A 176 8.90 5.60 8.35
CA MET A 176 7.93 5.36 9.42
C MET A 176 8.61 4.77 10.67
N ASP A 177 9.55 3.86 10.50
CA ASP A 177 10.27 3.23 11.61
C ASP A 177 11.17 4.22 12.36
N ASP A 178 11.98 4.99 11.63
CA ASP A 178 12.93 5.94 12.22
C ASP A 178 12.25 7.08 12.99
N PHE A 179 11.07 7.49 12.57
CA PHE A 179 10.30 8.56 13.22
C PHE A 179 9.18 8.03 14.14
N GLY A 180 9.03 6.72 14.29
CA GLY A 180 8.02 6.11 15.14
C GLY A 180 6.59 6.46 14.72
N LEU A 181 6.31 6.52 13.41
CA LEU A 181 5.00 6.88 12.86
C LEU A 181 4.09 5.65 12.91
N THR A 182 3.22 5.59 13.91
CA THR A 182 2.43 4.40 14.20
C THR A 182 1.03 4.41 13.63
N ASN A 183 0.55 5.54 13.12
CA ASN A 183 -0.78 5.69 12.54
C ASN A 183 -0.78 6.69 11.38
N VAL A 184 -1.90 6.76 10.64
CA VAL A 184 -2.03 7.66 9.48
C VAL A 184 -1.85 9.13 9.87
N ASP A 185 -2.35 9.56 11.04
CA ASP A 185 -2.19 10.93 11.52
C ASP A 185 -0.71 11.33 11.65
N ASP A 186 0.11 10.43 12.21
CA ASP A 186 1.54 10.64 12.36
C ASP A 186 2.21 10.77 10.99
N VAL A 187 1.88 9.87 10.06
CA VAL A 187 2.39 9.91 8.69
C VAL A 187 1.99 11.20 7.98
N MET A 188 0.73 11.64 8.11
CA MET A 188 0.27 12.86 7.46
C MET A 188 0.94 14.11 8.03
N ARG A 189 1.27 14.16 9.33
CA ARG A 189 2.04 15.25 9.94
C ARG A 189 3.46 15.33 9.39
N HIS A 190 4.03 14.21 8.99
CA HIS A 190 5.36 14.12 8.37
C HIS A 190 5.34 14.25 6.83
N THR A 191 4.14 14.36 6.22
CA THR A 191 4.02 14.47 4.77
C THR A 191 4.05 15.93 4.33
N PRO A 192 5.01 16.38 3.51
CA PRO A 192 5.09 17.77 3.06
C PRO A 192 3.85 18.22 2.30
N GLY A 193 3.33 19.41 2.65
CA GLY A 193 2.17 20.02 2.00
C GLY A 193 0.82 19.45 2.43
N ILE A 194 0.78 18.67 3.49
CA ILE A 194 -0.44 18.22 4.16
C ILE A 194 -0.61 18.99 5.47
N THR A 195 -1.80 19.50 5.69
CA THR A 195 -2.21 20.11 6.97
C THR A 195 -3.13 19.15 7.69
N VAL A 196 -2.80 18.85 8.94
CA VAL A 196 -3.55 17.95 9.81
C VAL A 196 -4.30 18.77 10.85
N SER A 197 -5.61 18.63 10.92
CA SER A 197 -6.47 19.33 11.87
C SER A 197 -7.34 18.32 12.64
N ALA A 198 -7.01 18.11 13.90
CA ALA A 198 -7.86 17.30 14.77
C ALA A 198 -9.20 18.03 15.00
N PHE A 199 -10.29 17.35 14.75
CA PHE A 199 -11.63 17.85 15.04
C PHE A 199 -12.05 17.51 16.47
N ASP A 200 -11.69 16.31 16.91
CA ASP A 200 -11.79 15.82 18.29
C ASP A 200 -10.74 14.72 18.51
N THR A 201 -10.87 13.95 19.58
CA THR A 201 -9.88 12.92 19.92
C THR A 201 -9.82 11.77 18.92
N GLU A 202 -10.93 11.49 18.21
CA GLU A 202 -11.06 10.33 17.32
C GLU A 202 -11.20 10.71 15.84
N ARG A 203 -11.34 11.98 15.50
CA ARG A 203 -11.51 12.43 14.13
C ARG A 203 -10.49 13.49 13.75
N THR A 204 -9.80 13.24 12.67
CA THR A 204 -8.82 14.16 12.09
C THR A 204 -9.19 14.46 10.64
N ASN A 205 -9.10 15.72 10.27
CA ASN A 205 -9.25 16.17 8.90
C ASN A 205 -7.88 16.48 8.30
N TYR A 206 -7.68 16.07 7.06
CA TYR A 206 -6.49 16.37 6.29
C TYR A 206 -6.81 17.33 5.17
N TYR A 207 -5.88 18.24 4.90
CA TYR A 207 -6.01 19.23 3.84
C TYR A 207 -4.74 19.29 3.01
N ALA A 208 -4.88 19.43 1.72
CA ALA A 208 -3.81 19.77 0.79
C ALA A 208 -4.22 20.97 -0.05
N ARG A 209 -3.37 21.99 -0.15
CA ARG A 209 -3.62 23.20 -0.94
C ARG A 209 -4.96 23.89 -0.60
N GLY A 210 -5.41 23.79 0.64
CA GLY A 210 -6.68 24.35 1.14
C GLY A 210 -7.92 23.49 0.91
N PHE A 211 -7.80 22.35 0.24
CA PHE A 211 -8.91 21.42 0.00
C PHE A 211 -8.84 20.23 0.96
N SER A 212 -9.99 19.76 1.45
CA SER A 212 -10.07 18.56 2.26
C SER A 212 -9.70 17.31 1.48
N ILE A 213 -9.05 16.35 2.15
CA ILE A 213 -8.69 15.06 1.58
C ILE A 213 -9.67 14.02 2.09
N ASN A 214 -10.50 13.51 1.18
CA ASN A 214 -11.52 12.49 1.48
C ASN A 214 -11.27 11.19 0.71
N ASN A 215 -10.27 11.16 -0.18
CA ASN A 215 -9.94 10.02 -1.00
C ASN A 215 -8.88 9.18 -0.31
N PHE A 216 -9.28 7.98 0.09
CA PHE A 216 -8.38 6.93 0.57
C PHE A 216 -8.36 5.77 -0.41
N GLN A 217 -7.19 5.16 -0.56
CA GLN A 217 -7.00 3.93 -1.32
C GLN A 217 -6.27 2.91 -0.46
N TYR A 218 -6.54 1.64 -0.71
CA TYR A 218 -5.82 0.50 -0.16
C TYR A 218 -5.33 -0.33 -1.33
N ASP A 219 -4.01 -0.42 -1.48
CA ASP A 219 -3.36 -1.07 -2.63
C ASP A 219 -3.88 -0.55 -3.99
N GLY A 220 -4.17 0.76 -4.06
CA GLY A 220 -4.67 1.43 -5.26
C GLY A 220 -6.19 1.37 -5.47
N ILE A 221 -6.94 0.62 -4.65
CA ILE A 221 -8.42 0.60 -4.73
C ILE A 221 -9.03 1.73 -3.91
N PRO A 222 -9.88 2.56 -4.52
CA PRO A 222 -10.58 3.60 -3.82
C PRO A 222 -11.52 3.05 -2.74
N SER A 223 -11.38 3.58 -1.52
CA SER A 223 -12.34 3.36 -0.43
C SER A 223 -13.26 4.57 -0.35
N THR A 224 -14.53 4.37 -0.67
CA THR A 224 -15.55 5.43 -0.62
C THR A 224 -15.98 5.67 0.82
N ALA A 225 -15.24 6.45 1.56
CA ALA A 225 -15.73 7.01 2.81
C ALA A 225 -16.68 8.17 2.48
N ARG A 226 -17.99 7.92 2.45
CA ARG A 226 -18.99 8.94 2.07
C ARG A 226 -19.08 10.13 3.00
N ASN A 227 -18.56 10.01 4.22
CA ASN A 227 -18.64 11.10 5.19
C ASN A 227 -17.55 10.95 6.25
N VAL A 228 -16.46 11.70 6.09
CA VAL A 228 -15.31 11.66 7.03
C VAL A 228 -15.74 11.97 8.47
N ALA A 229 -16.80 12.75 8.65
CA ALA A 229 -17.34 13.09 9.99
C ALA A 229 -17.97 11.89 10.71
N TYR A 230 -18.38 10.86 9.97
CA TYR A 230 -19.04 9.66 10.52
C TYR A 230 -18.35 8.35 10.10
N SER A 231 -17.31 8.40 9.27
CA SER A 231 -16.55 7.21 8.91
C SER A 231 -15.44 6.98 9.93
N ALA A 232 -15.63 5.97 10.72
CA ALA A 232 -14.60 5.46 11.62
C ALA A 232 -13.46 4.79 10.86
N GLY A 233 -12.26 4.85 11.40
CA GLY A 233 -11.20 3.90 11.11
C GLY A 233 -10.13 4.30 10.09
N ASN A 234 -10.36 5.22 9.16
CA ASN A 234 -9.34 5.54 8.15
C ASN A 234 -8.15 6.32 8.72
N THR A 235 -8.39 7.26 9.63
CA THR A 235 -7.36 8.14 10.19
C THR A 235 -6.53 7.47 11.30
N LEU A 236 -7.06 6.43 11.91
CA LEU A 236 -6.44 5.72 13.03
C LEU A 236 -5.84 4.37 12.65
N SER A 237 -5.79 4.03 11.35
CA SER A 237 -5.18 2.79 10.88
C SER A 237 -3.72 2.68 11.34
N ASP A 238 -3.38 1.51 11.88
CA ASP A 238 -2.04 1.22 12.39
C ASP A 238 -1.06 0.97 11.23
N MET A 239 0.13 1.57 11.33
CA MET A 239 1.15 1.46 10.30
C MET A 239 1.93 0.14 10.31
N ALA A 240 1.76 -0.71 11.32
CA ALA A 240 2.45 -2.01 11.38
C ALA A 240 2.19 -2.89 10.16
N ILE A 241 1.01 -2.79 9.55
CA ILE A 241 0.57 -3.63 8.42
C ILE A 241 0.87 -3.04 7.04
N TYR A 242 1.43 -1.82 6.96
CA TYR A 242 1.70 -1.12 5.70
C TYR A 242 3.19 -1.01 5.42
N ASP A 243 3.56 -1.25 4.16
CA ASP A 243 4.90 -1.04 3.63
C ASP A 243 5.22 0.45 3.46
N ARG A 244 4.26 1.20 2.93
CA ARG A 244 4.41 2.63 2.69
C ARG A 244 3.06 3.33 2.60
N VAL A 245 3.12 4.67 2.66
CA VAL A 245 1.97 5.55 2.41
C VAL A 245 2.33 6.50 1.27
N GLU A 246 1.49 6.53 0.25
CA GLU A 246 1.65 7.38 -0.91
C GLU A 246 0.58 8.48 -0.91
N VAL A 247 0.98 9.72 -1.10
CA VAL A 247 0.08 10.87 -1.11
C VAL A 247 0.17 11.59 -2.45
N LEU A 248 -0.83 11.35 -3.27
CA LEU A 248 -0.98 11.93 -4.59
C LEU A 248 -1.72 13.26 -4.47
N LYS A 249 -1.03 14.39 -4.68
CA LYS A 249 -1.55 15.75 -4.42
C LYS A 249 -2.16 16.39 -5.67
N GLY A 250 -3.32 16.99 -5.48
CA GLY A 250 -4.06 17.68 -6.53
C GLY A 250 -5.21 16.86 -7.09
N ALA A 251 -5.63 17.17 -8.32
CA ALA A 251 -6.70 16.46 -8.99
C ALA A 251 -6.28 15.02 -9.33
N THR A 252 -6.90 14.05 -8.68
CA THR A 252 -6.60 12.61 -8.82
C THR A 252 -7.59 11.89 -9.73
N GLY A 253 -8.32 12.65 -10.55
CA GLY A 253 -9.45 12.16 -11.35
C GLY A 253 -9.10 11.14 -12.44
N LEU A 254 -7.83 10.94 -12.77
CA LEU A 254 -7.43 9.96 -13.79
C LEU A 254 -7.86 8.53 -13.42
N LEU A 255 -7.72 8.15 -12.16
CA LEU A 255 -8.10 6.82 -11.67
C LEU A 255 -9.36 6.81 -10.80
N THR A 256 -9.72 7.93 -10.19
CA THR A 256 -10.83 8.01 -9.24
C THR A 256 -12.07 8.71 -9.79
N GLY A 257 -12.01 9.24 -11.02
CA GLY A 257 -13.09 10.04 -11.58
C GLY A 257 -13.29 11.36 -10.82
N ALA A 258 -14.54 11.69 -10.50
CA ALA A 258 -14.87 12.89 -9.72
C ALA A 258 -14.44 12.68 -8.24
N GLY A 259 -13.23 13.09 -7.92
CA GLY A 259 -12.63 12.99 -6.60
C GLY A 259 -12.42 14.32 -5.91
N SER A 260 -11.81 14.32 -4.73
CA SER A 260 -11.38 15.50 -3.99
C SER A 260 -10.25 16.21 -4.73
N LEU A 261 -10.26 17.55 -4.69
CA LEU A 261 -9.20 18.38 -5.28
C LEU A 261 -7.93 18.45 -4.42
N GLY A 262 -7.99 17.96 -3.19
CA GLY A 262 -6.87 18.01 -2.25
C GLY A 262 -5.77 17.02 -2.57
N ALA A 263 -6.04 15.78 -2.33
CA ALA A 263 -5.13 14.65 -2.56
C ALA A 263 -5.88 13.31 -2.49
N THR A 264 -5.17 12.24 -2.86
CA THR A 264 -5.51 10.85 -2.52
C THR A 264 -4.42 10.28 -1.63
N ILE A 265 -4.79 9.61 -0.54
CA ILE A 265 -3.90 8.88 0.36
C ILE A 265 -4.04 7.39 0.04
N ASN A 266 -2.97 6.75 -0.41
CA ASN A 266 -2.92 5.32 -0.68
C ASN A 266 -2.05 4.61 0.37
N LEU A 267 -2.65 3.64 1.04
CA LEU A 267 -2.01 2.77 2.02
C LEU A 267 -1.63 1.46 1.33
N VAL A 268 -0.34 1.20 1.16
CA VAL A 268 0.17 -0.01 0.51
C VAL A 268 0.55 -1.02 1.57
N ARG A 269 -0.10 -2.18 1.56
CA ARG A 269 0.08 -3.24 2.57
C ARG A 269 1.42 -3.94 2.41
N LYS A 270 1.96 -4.44 3.52
CA LYS A 270 3.11 -5.35 3.54
C LYS A 270 2.76 -6.66 2.81
N LYS A 271 3.73 -7.19 2.08
CA LYS A 271 3.62 -8.47 1.36
C LYS A 271 4.45 -9.56 2.05
N PRO A 272 4.18 -10.86 1.80
CA PRO A 272 5.06 -11.92 2.22
C PRO A 272 6.46 -11.78 1.61
N THR A 273 7.46 -12.24 2.33
CA THR A 273 8.87 -12.21 1.90
C THR A 273 9.29 -13.56 1.31
N ALA A 274 10.27 -13.55 0.40
CA ALA A 274 10.81 -14.76 -0.20
C ALA A 274 11.59 -15.60 0.82
N ASP A 275 12.33 -14.92 1.72
CA ASP A 275 13.08 -15.53 2.80
C ASP A 275 12.35 -15.34 4.13
N PHE A 276 12.59 -16.28 5.07
CA PHE A 276 12.04 -16.14 6.41
C PHE A 276 12.61 -14.91 7.11
N GLN A 277 11.71 -14.05 7.59
CA GLN A 277 12.02 -12.87 8.37
C GLN A 277 11.08 -12.79 9.56
N GLY A 278 11.59 -12.28 10.67
CA GLY A 278 10.78 -12.04 11.85
C GLY A 278 11.42 -10.98 12.71
N HIS A 279 10.58 -10.05 13.18
CA HIS A 279 11.02 -9.07 14.15
C HIS A 279 9.95 -8.83 15.21
N ALA A 280 10.41 -8.42 16.38
CA ALA A 280 9.56 -8.00 17.47
C ALA A 280 10.01 -6.61 17.93
N THR A 281 9.07 -5.71 18.09
CA THR A 281 9.33 -4.35 18.56
C THR A 281 8.61 -4.12 19.88
N LEU A 282 9.32 -3.57 20.86
CA LEU A 282 8.76 -3.12 22.12
C LEU A 282 9.09 -1.64 22.27
N GLY A 283 8.07 -0.83 22.54
CA GLY A 283 8.21 0.62 22.72
C GLY A 283 7.58 1.09 24.01
N ALA A 284 8.19 2.10 24.62
CA ALA A 284 7.64 2.83 25.76
C ALA A 284 7.86 4.33 25.55
N GLY A 285 6.89 5.14 25.92
CA GLY A 285 6.94 6.58 25.71
C GLY A 285 6.21 7.36 26.79
N SER A 286 6.20 8.69 26.64
CA SER A 286 5.51 9.60 27.53
C SER A 286 4.02 9.28 27.58
N TRP A 287 3.38 9.58 28.74
CA TRP A 287 1.96 9.30 29.04
C TRP A 287 1.62 7.83 28.95
N ASP A 288 2.45 6.99 29.58
CA ASP A 288 2.24 5.55 29.67
C ASP A 288 1.94 4.91 28.31
N ASN A 289 2.64 5.36 27.27
CA ASN A 289 2.51 4.82 25.93
C ASN A 289 3.37 3.58 25.79
N TYR A 290 2.74 2.42 25.75
CA TYR A 290 3.38 1.13 25.55
C TYR A 290 2.92 0.52 24.24
N ARG A 291 3.87 0.05 23.43
CA ARG A 291 3.62 -0.61 22.16
C ARG A 291 4.37 -1.93 22.06
N SER A 292 3.71 -2.97 21.56
CA SER A 292 4.32 -4.21 21.15
C SER A 292 3.91 -4.55 19.73
N GLU A 293 4.86 -5.07 18.96
CA GLU A 293 4.63 -5.50 17.58
C GLU A 293 5.39 -6.78 17.31
N LEU A 294 4.76 -7.73 16.64
CA LEU A 294 5.34 -8.96 16.14
C LEU A 294 4.99 -9.08 14.66
N ASP A 295 5.99 -9.29 13.83
CA ASP A 295 5.85 -9.45 12.39
C ASP A 295 6.69 -10.65 11.95
N VAL A 296 6.06 -11.65 11.33
CA VAL A 296 6.70 -12.87 10.86
C VAL A 296 6.27 -13.12 9.42
N SER A 297 7.24 -13.35 8.55
CA SER A 297 7.02 -13.52 7.12
C SER A 297 7.98 -14.54 6.53
N GLY A 298 7.56 -15.24 5.48
CA GLY A 298 8.44 -16.17 4.74
C GLY A 298 7.70 -17.25 3.97
N PRO A 299 8.47 -18.14 3.34
CA PRO A 299 7.93 -19.28 2.63
C PRO A 299 7.31 -20.29 3.60
N LEU A 300 6.17 -20.85 3.21
CA LEU A 300 5.44 -21.89 3.93
C LEU A 300 5.68 -23.29 3.32
N THR A 301 6.28 -23.35 2.13
CA THR A 301 6.65 -24.57 1.41
C THR A 301 8.14 -24.53 1.08
N GLU A 302 8.75 -25.70 0.93
CA GLU A 302 10.17 -25.81 0.54
C GLU A 302 10.46 -25.22 -0.85
N SER A 303 9.48 -25.26 -1.76
CA SER A 303 9.58 -24.66 -3.10
C SER A 303 9.43 -23.14 -3.11
N GLY A 304 8.99 -22.53 -1.99
CA GLY A 304 8.72 -21.10 -1.92
C GLY A 304 7.47 -20.61 -2.69
N ASN A 305 6.72 -21.53 -3.31
CA ASN A 305 5.53 -21.19 -4.09
C ASN A 305 4.32 -20.81 -3.25
N VAL A 306 4.37 -21.01 -1.94
CA VAL A 306 3.41 -20.49 -0.97
C VAL A 306 4.15 -19.71 0.08
N ARG A 307 3.82 -18.45 0.23
CA ARG A 307 4.43 -17.52 1.20
C ARG A 307 3.35 -16.92 2.08
N GLY A 308 3.71 -16.60 3.31
CA GLY A 308 2.78 -16.01 4.26
C GLY A 308 3.43 -14.93 5.11
N ARG A 309 2.59 -14.02 5.61
CA ARG A 309 2.97 -13.02 6.61
C ARG A 309 1.88 -12.87 7.64
N ALA A 310 2.26 -12.73 8.90
CA ALA A 310 1.37 -12.43 10.01
C ALA A 310 1.96 -11.26 10.82
N VAL A 311 1.14 -10.25 11.07
CA VAL A 311 1.51 -9.10 11.91
C VAL A 311 0.49 -8.96 13.04
N ALA A 312 0.99 -8.77 14.26
CA ALA A 312 0.19 -8.43 15.42
C ALA A 312 0.81 -7.21 16.11
N ALA A 313 0.03 -6.17 16.32
CA ALA A 313 0.45 -4.98 17.04
C ALA A 313 -0.57 -4.63 18.12
N TYR A 314 -0.09 -4.14 19.24
CA TYR A 314 -0.90 -3.63 20.33
C TYR A 314 -0.29 -2.37 20.89
N GLN A 315 -1.09 -1.33 21.04
CA GLN A 315 -0.70 -0.09 21.69
C GLN A 315 -1.66 0.23 22.82
N ASP A 316 -1.14 0.59 23.99
CA ASP A 316 -1.88 1.17 25.10
C ASP A 316 -1.24 2.50 25.47
N LYS A 317 -2.00 3.58 25.44
CA LYS A 317 -1.48 4.91 25.73
C LYS A 317 -2.48 5.81 26.44
N HIS A 318 -1.97 6.64 27.32
CA HIS A 318 -2.66 7.82 27.82
C HIS A 318 -2.34 9.05 26.94
N SER A 319 -2.82 10.21 27.37
CA SER A 319 -2.59 11.50 26.71
C SER A 319 -2.20 12.54 27.74
N PHE A 320 -1.75 13.70 27.28
CA PHE A 320 -1.65 14.89 28.12
C PHE A 320 -3.01 15.40 28.57
N MET A 321 -4.10 14.94 27.93
CA MET A 321 -5.48 15.30 28.29
C MET A 321 -5.97 14.45 29.46
N ASP A 322 -6.63 15.08 30.41
CA ASP A 322 -7.18 14.43 31.60
C ASP A 322 -8.14 13.29 31.18
N HIS A 323 -8.04 12.15 31.86
CA HIS A 323 -8.83 10.92 31.69
C HIS A 323 -8.95 10.36 30.24
N TYR A 324 -8.14 10.82 29.29
CA TYR A 324 -8.09 10.22 27.96
C TYR A 324 -7.04 9.12 27.89
N SER A 325 -7.49 7.95 27.45
CA SER A 325 -6.59 6.83 27.11
C SER A 325 -7.12 6.07 25.89
N ARG A 326 -6.26 5.28 25.24
CA ARG A 326 -6.63 4.52 24.05
C ARG A 326 -5.84 3.22 23.94
N GLN A 327 -6.53 2.12 23.69
CA GLN A 327 -5.97 0.83 23.33
C GLN A 327 -6.24 0.55 21.85
N SER A 328 -5.26 0.00 21.15
CA SER A 328 -5.35 -0.25 19.70
C SER A 328 -4.74 -1.60 19.36
N PRO A 329 -5.51 -2.71 19.40
CA PRO A 329 -5.09 -4.00 18.85
C PRO A 329 -5.23 -4.00 17.33
N THR A 330 -4.23 -4.58 16.66
CA THR A 330 -4.19 -4.74 15.20
C THR A 330 -3.65 -6.11 14.86
N TYR A 331 -4.34 -6.82 13.95
CA TYR A 331 -3.94 -8.10 13.42
C TYR A 331 -4.04 -8.09 11.90
N TYR A 332 -3.07 -8.68 11.24
CA TYR A 332 -3.00 -8.79 9.79
C TYR A 332 -2.46 -10.14 9.38
N GLY A 333 -3.03 -10.72 8.34
CA GLY A 333 -2.56 -11.94 7.73
C GLY A 333 -2.68 -11.87 6.20
N ILE A 334 -1.66 -12.34 5.50
CA ILE A 334 -1.63 -12.39 4.04
C ILE A 334 -0.87 -13.63 3.58
N MET A 335 -1.35 -14.23 2.50
CA MET A 335 -0.72 -15.37 1.84
C MET A 335 -0.64 -15.12 0.34
N GLU A 336 0.43 -15.57 -0.26
CA GLU A 336 0.67 -15.58 -1.70
C GLU A 336 0.85 -17.00 -2.19
N PHE A 337 0.25 -17.31 -3.33
CA PHE A 337 0.29 -18.62 -3.98
C PHE A 337 0.70 -18.43 -5.43
N ASP A 338 1.87 -18.91 -5.81
CA ASP A 338 2.29 -19.02 -7.21
C ASP A 338 1.51 -20.18 -7.83
N LEU A 339 0.37 -19.89 -8.48
CA LEU A 339 -0.49 -20.90 -9.12
C LEU A 339 0.16 -21.45 -10.39
N SER A 340 0.97 -20.64 -11.05
CA SER A 340 1.85 -20.98 -12.17
C SER A 340 3.01 -19.99 -12.20
N PRO A 341 4.03 -20.17 -13.07
CA PRO A 341 5.09 -19.19 -13.24
C PRO A 341 4.59 -17.77 -13.57
N ASP A 342 3.42 -17.69 -14.22
CA ASP A 342 2.85 -16.44 -14.71
C ASP A 342 1.65 -15.96 -13.88
N THR A 343 1.25 -16.69 -12.81
CA THR A 343 0.00 -16.39 -12.07
C THR A 343 0.22 -16.41 -10.58
N LEU A 344 0.01 -15.26 -9.96
CA LEU A 344 0.06 -15.07 -8.52
C LEU A 344 -1.33 -14.80 -7.94
N LEU A 345 -1.74 -15.58 -6.95
CA LEU A 345 -2.91 -15.33 -6.12
C LEU A 345 -2.47 -14.84 -4.75
N THR A 346 -2.95 -13.69 -4.36
CA THR A 346 -2.77 -13.13 -3.01
C THR A 346 -4.11 -13.10 -2.30
N VAL A 347 -4.16 -13.57 -1.05
CA VAL A 347 -5.35 -13.45 -0.18
C VAL A 347 -4.92 -12.93 1.19
N GLY A 348 -5.72 -12.08 1.79
CA GLY A 348 -5.38 -11.54 3.10
C GLY A 348 -6.53 -10.83 3.79
N GLY A 349 -6.26 -10.38 5.00
CA GLY A 349 -7.22 -9.59 5.76
C GLY A 349 -6.60 -8.92 6.97
N ASP A 350 -7.29 -7.90 7.48
CA ASP A 350 -6.91 -7.19 8.69
C ASP A 350 -8.10 -7.01 9.65
N TYR A 351 -7.74 -6.93 10.91
CA TYR A 351 -8.61 -6.64 12.03
C TYR A 351 -7.97 -5.55 12.88
N GLN A 352 -8.60 -4.40 12.97
CA GLN A 352 -8.09 -3.26 13.72
C GLN A 352 -9.21 -2.69 14.59
N ASP A 353 -8.92 -2.47 15.88
CA ASP A 353 -9.80 -1.79 16.82
C ASP A 353 -9.09 -0.58 17.43
N THR A 354 -9.90 0.40 17.81
CA THR A 354 -9.50 1.55 18.61
C THR A 354 -10.49 1.69 19.72
N LEU A 355 -10.02 1.55 20.97
CA LEU A 355 -10.82 1.47 22.18
C LEU A 355 -10.46 2.63 23.12
N PRO A 356 -10.96 3.84 22.87
CA PRO A 356 -10.66 5.00 23.69
C PRO A 356 -11.58 5.11 24.91
N LYS A 357 -11.09 5.84 25.93
CA LYS A 357 -11.85 6.33 27.07
C LYS A 357 -11.66 7.83 27.19
N GLY A 358 -12.66 8.54 27.67
CA GLY A 358 -12.63 9.99 27.80
C GLY A 358 -12.63 10.70 26.43
N SER A 359 -13.25 10.08 25.40
CA SER A 359 -13.32 10.64 24.05
C SER A 359 -14.10 11.93 24.01
N SER A 360 -13.52 12.98 23.44
CA SER A 360 -14.21 14.25 23.23
C SER A 360 -15.12 14.19 21.99
N TRP A 361 -16.18 14.98 22.02
CA TRP A 361 -17.10 15.14 20.91
C TRP A 361 -17.13 16.60 20.48
N SER A 362 -16.66 16.92 19.26
CA SER A 362 -16.41 18.28 18.78
C SER A 362 -15.52 19.10 19.75
N GLY A 363 -14.23 19.00 19.57
CA GLY A 363 -13.12 19.43 20.42
C GLY A 363 -13.05 20.87 20.96
N SER A 364 -14.04 21.72 20.79
CA SER A 364 -13.95 23.12 21.23
C SER A 364 -14.71 23.37 22.54
N PHE A 365 -13.93 23.63 23.59
CA PHE A 365 -14.47 24.27 24.79
C PHE A 365 -14.65 25.78 24.52
N PRO A 366 -15.76 26.41 24.90
CA PRO A 366 -15.99 27.84 24.69
C PRO A 366 -14.88 28.71 25.28
N LEU A 367 -14.38 29.67 24.51
CA LEU A 367 -13.34 30.61 24.98
C LEU A 367 -13.88 31.61 26.01
N ILE A 368 -15.18 31.90 25.98
CA ILE A 368 -15.84 32.88 26.85
C ILE A 368 -17.00 32.20 27.59
N ASN A 369 -17.25 32.68 28.81
CA ASN A 369 -18.41 32.29 29.64
C ASN A 369 -19.66 33.07 29.24
N ALA A 370 -20.81 32.78 29.92
CA ALA A 370 -22.08 33.45 29.66
C ALA A 370 -22.12 34.95 29.96
N LYS A 371 -21.12 35.51 30.70
CA LYS A 371 -20.94 36.94 30.91
C LYS A 371 -19.96 37.60 29.91
N GLY A 372 -19.31 36.84 29.08
CA GLY A 372 -18.31 37.34 28.13
C GLY A 372 -16.90 37.34 28.69
N ASP A 373 -16.63 36.83 29.87
CA ASP A 373 -15.28 36.71 30.43
C ASP A 373 -14.55 35.51 29.81
N HIS A 374 -13.23 35.55 29.70
CA HIS A 374 -12.42 34.44 29.21
C HIS A 374 -12.48 33.24 30.16
N ASN A 375 -12.77 32.07 29.61
CA ASN A 375 -12.60 30.80 30.30
C ASN A 375 -11.11 30.45 30.39
N SER A 376 -10.62 30.21 31.60
CA SER A 376 -9.28 29.73 31.84
C SER A 376 -9.31 28.26 32.20
N VAL A 377 -8.80 27.39 31.34
CA VAL A 377 -8.70 25.96 31.61
C VAL A 377 -7.26 25.51 31.55
N LYS A 378 -6.92 24.43 32.23
CA LYS A 378 -5.60 23.83 32.16
C LYS A 378 -5.33 23.29 30.76
N ARG A 379 -4.06 23.18 30.35
CA ARG A 379 -3.69 22.51 29.10
C ARG A 379 -4.18 21.06 29.00
N SER A 380 -4.26 20.37 30.14
CA SER A 380 -4.73 19.00 30.22
C SER A 380 -6.27 18.87 30.23
N PHE A 381 -6.99 19.99 30.25
CA PHE A 381 -8.45 19.96 30.33
C PHE A 381 -9.06 19.18 29.18
N ASN A 382 -9.93 18.23 29.53
CA ASN A 382 -10.76 17.48 28.60
C ASN A 382 -12.22 17.83 28.84
N ASN A 383 -12.93 18.30 27.82
CA ASN A 383 -14.33 18.65 27.89
C ASN A 383 -15.28 17.45 27.82
N ALA A 384 -14.74 16.23 27.67
CA ALA A 384 -15.51 14.99 27.69
C ALA A 384 -15.79 14.50 29.09
N ALA A 385 -16.84 13.73 29.27
CA ALA A 385 -17.05 12.94 30.46
C ALA A 385 -16.01 11.78 30.50
N ASP A 386 -15.61 11.36 31.70
CA ASP A 386 -14.67 10.26 31.92
C ASP A 386 -15.17 8.91 31.39
N TRP A 387 -16.49 8.70 31.35
CA TRP A 387 -17.14 7.52 30.77
C TRP A 387 -17.34 7.61 29.27
N SER A 388 -17.04 8.74 28.62
CA SER A 388 -17.20 8.90 27.17
C SER A 388 -16.24 7.99 26.41
N SER A 389 -16.77 7.28 25.41
CA SER A 389 -15.97 6.43 24.56
C SER A 389 -16.45 6.49 23.11
N TRP A 390 -15.53 6.34 22.17
CA TRP A 390 -15.84 6.26 20.74
C TRP A 390 -15.03 5.13 20.11
N GLU A 391 -15.45 3.91 20.41
CA GLU A 391 -14.82 2.72 19.86
C GLU A 391 -14.99 2.69 18.34
N GLN A 392 -13.91 2.37 17.63
CA GLN A 392 -13.88 2.25 16.18
C GLN A 392 -13.25 0.93 15.77
N TYR A 393 -13.75 0.33 14.69
CA TYR A 393 -13.21 -0.92 14.17
C TYR A 393 -13.14 -0.94 12.65
N THR A 394 -12.16 -1.67 12.15
CA THR A 394 -12.00 -2.02 10.74
C THR A 394 -11.79 -3.51 10.60
N ARG A 395 -12.47 -4.12 9.64
CA ARG A 395 -12.33 -5.52 9.22
C ARG A 395 -12.23 -5.54 7.72
N THR A 396 -11.16 -6.13 7.21
CA THR A 396 -10.95 -6.21 5.75
C THR A 396 -10.62 -7.65 5.37
N VAL A 397 -11.18 -8.10 4.25
CA VAL A 397 -10.75 -9.32 3.54
C VAL A 397 -10.58 -8.94 2.08
N PHE A 398 -9.48 -9.39 1.48
CA PHE A 398 -9.18 -9.09 0.08
C PHE A 398 -8.56 -10.28 -0.64
N ALA A 399 -8.73 -10.29 -1.96
CA ALA A 399 -8.07 -11.22 -2.86
C ALA A 399 -7.57 -10.49 -4.10
N VAL A 400 -6.37 -10.85 -4.56
CA VAL A 400 -5.74 -10.27 -5.76
C VAL A 400 -5.24 -11.41 -6.63
N LEU A 401 -5.61 -11.39 -7.90
CA LEU A 401 -5.08 -12.28 -8.92
C LEU A 401 -4.28 -11.44 -9.92
N GLU A 402 -3.00 -11.74 -10.05
CA GLU A 402 -2.10 -11.11 -11.01
C GLU A 402 -1.66 -12.18 -12.01
N HIS A 403 -1.70 -11.84 -13.31
CA HIS A 403 -1.30 -12.77 -14.36
C HIS A 403 -0.48 -12.03 -15.42
N ASP A 404 0.71 -12.56 -15.69
CA ASP A 404 1.58 -12.13 -16.79
C ASP A 404 1.09 -12.76 -18.09
N LEU A 405 0.71 -11.91 -19.04
CA LEU A 405 0.22 -12.32 -20.36
C LEU A 405 1.35 -12.48 -21.38
N GLY A 406 2.60 -12.22 -20.98
CA GLY A 406 3.77 -12.17 -21.83
C GLY A 406 3.97 -10.81 -22.51
N ASP A 407 5.14 -10.61 -23.10
CA ASP A 407 5.53 -9.38 -23.81
C ASP A 407 5.33 -8.08 -23.00
N GLY A 408 5.46 -8.16 -21.67
CA GLY A 408 5.28 -7.02 -20.76
C GLY A 408 3.82 -6.68 -20.44
N TRP A 409 2.85 -7.46 -20.92
CA TRP A 409 1.44 -7.29 -20.58
C TRP A 409 1.09 -8.02 -19.31
N VAL A 410 0.42 -7.32 -18.40
CA VAL A 410 -0.03 -7.87 -17.12
C VAL A 410 -1.50 -7.56 -16.90
N THR A 411 -2.25 -8.51 -16.35
CA THR A 411 -3.61 -8.28 -15.88
C THR A 411 -3.70 -8.46 -14.38
N LYS A 412 -4.53 -7.63 -13.74
CA LYS A 412 -4.78 -7.68 -12.30
C LYS A 412 -6.27 -7.59 -12.02
N LEU A 413 -6.77 -8.54 -11.25
CA LEU A 413 -8.10 -8.51 -10.64
C LEU A 413 -7.93 -8.39 -9.12
N GLN A 414 -8.57 -7.42 -8.51
CA GLN A 414 -8.58 -7.27 -7.05
C GLN A 414 -10.02 -7.18 -6.55
N LEU A 415 -10.29 -7.87 -5.45
CA LEU A 415 -11.58 -7.90 -4.76
C LEU A 415 -11.35 -7.51 -3.30
N ASP A 416 -12.14 -6.60 -2.77
CA ASP A 416 -12.09 -6.17 -1.38
C ASP A 416 -13.48 -6.17 -0.75
N HIS A 417 -13.57 -6.70 0.45
CA HIS A 417 -14.71 -6.56 1.35
C HIS A 417 -14.24 -5.90 2.63
N LYS A 418 -14.80 -4.73 2.96
CA LYS A 418 -14.36 -3.91 4.10
C LYS A 418 -15.55 -3.48 4.94
N ILE A 419 -15.42 -3.65 6.24
CA ILE A 419 -16.36 -3.18 7.25
C ILE A 419 -15.64 -2.14 8.12
N ASN A 420 -16.15 -0.92 8.16
CA ASN A 420 -15.76 0.11 9.12
C ASN A 420 -16.94 0.44 10.01
N GLY A 421 -16.74 0.43 11.32
CA GLY A 421 -17.82 0.74 12.21
C GLY A 421 -17.37 1.43 13.49
N TYR A 422 -18.37 1.86 14.27
CA TYR A 422 -18.14 2.47 15.56
C TYR A 422 -19.27 2.23 16.55
N HIS A 423 -18.90 2.22 17.82
CA HIS A 423 -19.80 2.28 18.97
C HIS A 423 -19.38 3.49 19.81
N ALA A 424 -20.26 4.47 19.94
CA ALA A 424 -19.96 5.69 20.66
C ALA A 424 -20.95 5.90 21.81
N LEU A 425 -20.42 6.10 22.99
CA LEU A 425 -21.14 6.59 24.17
C LEU A 425 -20.51 7.94 24.52
N MET A 426 -21.16 9.01 24.11
CA MET A 426 -20.57 10.34 24.13
C MET A 426 -21.16 11.21 25.20
N GLY A 427 -20.33 11.92 25.93
CA GLY A 427 -20.70 12.98 26.83
C GLY A 427 -19.68 14.09 26.78
N SER A 428 -20.09 15.28 26.40
CA SER A 428 -19.15 16.40 26.21
C SER A 428 -19.87 17.75 26.48
N ILE A 429 -19.10 18.71 26.95
CA ILE A 429 -19.56 20.10 27.01
C ILE A 429 -19.53 20.62 25.57
N GLN A 430 -20.71 20.91 25.02
CA GLN A 430 -20.86 21.37 23.63
C GLN A 430 -21.71 22.63 23.57
N GLY A 431 -21.19 23.64 22.84
CA GLY A 431 -21.99 24.79 22.37
C GLY A 431 -22.44 25.80 23.39
N ASP A 432 -22.83 25.39 24.58
CA ASP A 432 -23.28 26.30 25.62
C ASP A 432 -22.08 26.92 26.36
N GLN A 433 -22.17 28.24 26.56
CA GLN A 433 -21.16 28.95 27.31
C GLN A 433 -21.25 28.54 28.80
N PRO A 434 -20.12 28.15 29.42
CA PRO A 434 -20.08 27.90 30.86
C PRO A 434 -20.62 29.10 31.66
N GLN A 435 -21.33 28.82 32.74
CA GLN A 435 -21.76 29.86 33.64
C GLN A 435 -20.57 30.47 34.41
N PRO A 436 -20.71 31.68 34.94
CA PRO A 436 -19.63 32.33 35.68
C PRO A 436 -19.23 31.59 36.97
N ASP A 437 -20.06 30.73 37.49
CA ASP A 437 -19.81 29.86 38.65
C ASP A 437 -19.01 28.58 38.25
N GLY A 438 -18.68 28.42 36.98
CA GLY A 438 -17.93 27.27 36.45
C GLY A 438 -18.82 26.06 36.08
N THR A 439 -20.14 26.17 36.21
CA THR A 439 -21.05 25.11 35.75
C THR A 439 -21.22 25.17 34.23
N ALA A 440 -21.38 23.99 33.63
CA ALA A 440 -21.66 23.85 32.19
C ALA A 440 -22.60 22.69 31.94
N GLN A 441 -23.33 22.75 30.84
CA GLN A 441 -24.24 21.70 30.46
C GLN A 441 -23.50 20.62 29.65
N LEU A 442 -23.70 19.35 30.04
CA LEU A 442 -23.16 18.20 29.31
C LEU A 442 -24.23 17.71 28.32
N THR A 443 -23.86 17.63 27.04
CA THR A 443 -24.65 16.93 26.05
C THR A 443 -24.18 15.48 25.98
N SER A 444 -25.12 14.54 25.99
CA SER A 444 -24.82 13.11 25.92
C SER A 444 -25.64 12.41 24.85
N GLY A 445 -25.09 11.32 24.31
CA GLY A 445 -25.77 10.50 23.32
C GLY A 445 -25.08 9.17 23.12
N LYS A 446 -25.82 8.21 22.58
CA LYS A 446 -25.31 6.91 22.16
C LYS A 446 -25.47 6.77 20.65
N TYR A 447 -24.40 6.39 19.96
CA TYR A 447 -24.38 6.28 18.52
C TYR A 447 -23.71 4.97 18.11
N THR A 448 -24.23 4.36 17.07
CA THR A 448 -23.61 3.22 16.40
C THR A 448 -23.69 3.44 14.91
N GLY A 449 -22.65 3.08 14.20
CA GLY A 449 -22.64 3.14 12.75
C GLY A 449 -21.69 2.12 12.16
N GLU A 450 -22.06 1.63 10.99
CA GLU A 450 -21.28 0.67 10.23
C GLU A 450 -21.39 0.99 8.75
N THR A 451 -20.26 0.94 8.06
CA THR A 451 -20.17 1.03 6.61
C THR A 451 -19.61 -0.29 6.09
N VAL A 452 -20.37 -0.97 5.26
CA VAL A 452 -19.93 -2.15 4.52
C VAL A 452 -19.61 -1.70 3.09
N SER A 453 -18.44 -2.01 2.61
CA SER A 453 -17.98 -1.65 1.25
C SER A 453 -17.45 -2.88 0.54
N ASP A 454 -17.99 -3.14 -0.65
CA ASP A 454 -17.52 -4.17 -1.57
C ASP A 454 -16.93 -3.49 -2.80
N SER A 455 -15.76 -3.92 -3.24
CA SER A 455 -15.08 -3.35 -4.41
C SER A 455 -14.49 -4.45 -5.27
N ALA A 456 -14.55 -4.24 -6.57
CA ALA A 456 -13.84 -5.04 -7.57
C ALA A 456 -13.14 -4.12 -8.55
N ASP A 457 -11.89 -4.43 -8.86
CA ASP A 457 -11.05 -3.68 -9.78
C ASP A 457 -10.37 -4.66 -10.74
N LEU A 458 -10.50 -4.41 -12.03
CA LEU A 458 -9.86 -5.21 -13.08
C LEU A 458 -9.19 -4.27 -14.06
N TYR A 459 -7.91 -4.51 -14.34
CA TYR A 459 -7.21 -3.83 -15.42
C TYR A 459 -6.18 -4.71 -16.09
N VAL A 460 -5.81 -4.30 -17.29
CA VAL A 460 -4.68 -4.81 -18.05
C VAL A 460 -3.77 -3.64 -18.40
N SER A 461 -2.47 -3.85 -18.31
CA SER A 461 -1.45 -2.85 -18.69
C SER A 461 -0.32 -3.52 -19.44
N GLY A 462 0.29 -2.77 -20.36
CA GLY A 462 1.46 -3.26 -21.09
C GLY A 462 1.89 -2.33 -22.22
N PRO A 463 3.07 -2.60 -22.82
CA PRO A 463 3.64 -1.81 -23.88
C PRO A 463 2.97 -2.10 -25.23
N PHE A 464 2.95 -1.11 -26.11
CA PHE A 464 2.59 -1.26 -27.50
C PHE A 464 3.36 -0.28 -28.40
N SER A 465 3.62 -0.68 -29.63
CA SER A 465 4.34 0.17 -30.59
C SER A 465 3.37 0.86 -31.54
N LEU A 466 3.48 2.18 -31.70
CA LEU A 466 2.72 2.97 -32.64
C LEU A 466 3.61 4.03 -33.31
N GLY A 467 3.64 4.04 -34.65
CA GLY A 467 4.45 5.01 -35.41
C GLY A 467 5.95 4.94 -35.14
N GLY A 468 6.48 3.73 -34.82
CA GLY A 468 7.89 3.51 -34.52
C GLY A 468 8.31 4.00 -33.11
N ARG A 469 7.36 4.25 -32.24
CA ARG A 469 7.57 4.61 -30.83
C ARG A 469 6.89 3.60 -29.92
N GLU A 470 7.49 3.35 -28.77
CA GLU A 470 6.89 2.56 -27.71
C GLU A 470 5.99 3.44 -26.83
N HIS A 471 4.87 2.87 -26.45
CA HIS A 471 3.86 3.47 -25.60
C HIS A 471 3.40 2.45 -24.55
N GLU A 472 2.90 2.95 -23.43
CA GLU A 472 2.26 2.15 -22.41
C GLU A 472 0.74 2.35 -22.45
N LEU A 473 -0.02 1.26 -22.36
CA LEU A 473 -1.48 1.29 -22.29
C LEU A 473 -1.96 0.72 -20.97
N VAL A 474 -2.91 1.39 -20.35
CA VAL A 474 -3.70 0.84 -19.25
C VAL A 474 -5.16 0.88 -19.64
N LEU A 475 -5.82 -0.26 -19.55
CA LEU A 475 -7.27 -0.39 -19.77
C LEU A 475 -7.88 -1.15 -18.61
N GLY A 476 -8.92 -0.60 -18.00
CA GLY A 476 -9.57 -1.26 -16.89
C GLY A 476 -10.82 -0.57 -16.39
N GLY A 477 -11.39 -1.13 -15.35
CA GLY A 477 -12.56 -0.59 -14.71
C GLY A 477 -12.69 -1.07 -13.28
N SER A 478 -13.35 -0.26 -12.46
CA SER A 478 -13.65 -0.59 -11.08
C SER A 478 -15.14 -0.40 -10.80
N ILE A 479 -15.65 -1.23 -9.93
CA ILE A 479 -16.98 -1.11 -9.37
C ILE A 479 -16.90 -1.19 -7.85
N SER A 480 -17.62 -0.31 -7.17
CA SER A 480 -17.74 -0.39 -5.72
C SER A 480 -19.16 -0.10 -5.27
N ALA A 481 -19.59 -0.81 -4.24
CA ALA A 481 -20.85 -0.59 -3.54
C ALA A 481 -20.54 -0.31 -2.08
N SER A 482 -21.22 0.67 -1.49
CA SER A 482 -21.04 1.01 -0.09
C SER A 482 -22.40 1.27 0.55
N GLU A 483 -22.68 0.60 1.67
CA GLU A 483 -23.89 0.76 2.45
C GLU A 483 -23.53 1.24 3.86
N TRP A 484 -24.11 2.35 4.28
CA TRP A 484 -23.98 2.84 5.65
C TRP A 484 -25.27 2.64 6.44
N LYS A 485 -25.13 2.11 7.65
CA LYS A 485 -26.20 1.94 8.62
C LYS A 485 -25.79 2.60 9.94
N GLY A 486 -26.62 3.45 10.49
CA GLY A 486 -26.36 4.10 11.78
C GLY A 486 -27.62 4.37 12.58
N LYS A 487 -27.43 4.47 13.90
CA LYS A 487 -28.47 4.81 14.87
C LYS A 487 -27.91 5.78 15.91
N GLY A 488 -28.71 6.76 16.30
CA GLY A 488 -28.45 7.63 17.45
C GLY A 488 -29.63 7.58 18.43
N TYR A 489 -29.33 7.70 19.73
CA TYR A 489 -30.30 7.67 20.82
C TYR A 489 -30.03 8.82 21.78
#